data_e04fa0ddc75785b209266f87481606c6
#
_entry.id   e04fa0ddc75785b209266f87481606c6
#
_cell.length_a   1.000
_cell.length_b   1.000
_cell.length_c   1.000
_cell.angle_alpha   90.00
_cell.angle_beta   90.00
_cell.angle_gamma   90.00
#
_symmetry.space_group_name_H-M   'P 1'
#
loop_
_entity.id
_entity.type
_entity.pdbx_description
1 polymer ?
#
loop_
_entity_poly.entity_id
_entity_poly.type
_entity_poly.pdbx_seq_one_letter_code
_entity_poly.pdbx_strand_id
1 'polypeptide(L)'
;MNIFVTHPDPLKSAVVLPDKHVVKMPLETTQMVSLLFSPWYYDWGKVLKKDGTPYDTTKGAFRNHPCTKWAAESMYNTAWLIQHGCSLVHEYWYRYGKIHACAKPLFEAKKIFHTMTGEIILCYCMVESFTRAMPNELKHNTSIDTFTAYKTYLASKPWVASNYLRDPSRKPDWI
;
A
#
# COMPACT_ATOMS: atom_id res chain seq x y z
N MET A 1 8.71 -3.85 -4.05
CA MET A 1 7.67 -3.07 -3.34
C MET A 1 6.89 -2.22 -4.32
N ASN A 2 5.62 -1.97 -4.06
CA ASN A 2 4.78 -1.07 -4.86
C ASN A 2 3.57 -0.61 -4.04
N ILE A 3 2.84 0.40 -4.54
CA ILE A 3 1.57 0.85 -3.98
C ILE A 3 0.38 0.55 -4.91
N PHE A 4 0.63 0.29 -6.21
CA PHE A 4 -0.39 0.02 -7.24
C PHE A 4 -1.62 0.93 -7.13
N VAL A 5 -1.38 2.23 -7.06
CA VAL A 5 -2.44 3.22 -6.91
C VAL A 5 -3.22 3.38 -8.22
N THR A 6 -4.44 2.85 -8.27
CA THR A 6 -5.35 2.92 -9.43
C THR A 6 -6.47 3.94 -9.24
N HIS A 7 -6.58 4.49 -8.04
CA HIS A 7 -7.58 5.48 -7.65
C HIS A 7 -7.05 6.31 -6.47
N PRO A 8 -7.36 7.61 -6.34
CA PRO A 8 -6.96 8.42 -5.18
C PRO A 8 -7.51 7.89 -3.84
N ASP A 9 -8.70 7.33 -3.84
CA ASP A 9 -9.27 6.65 -2.67
C ASP A 9 -8.56 5.30 -2.46
N PRO A 10 -7.91 5.08 -1.29
CA PRO A 10 -7.15 3.86 -0.99
C PRO A 10 -8.02 2.59 -0.97
N LEU A 11 -9.30 2.68 -0.60
CA LEU A 11 -10.23 1.55 -0.63
C LEU A 11 -10.54 1.15 -2.08
N LYS A 12 -10.91 2.13 -2.92
CA LYS A 12 -11.18 1.87 -4.34
C LYS A 12 -9.94 1.36 -5.08
N SER A 13 -8.75 1.82 -4.68
CA SER A 13 -7.49 1.31 -5.20
C SER A 13 -7.23 -0.16 -4.79
N ALA A 14 -7.55 -0.53 -3.56
CA ALA A 14 -7.33 -1.88 -3.04
C ALA A 14 -8.26 -2.94 -3.65
N VAL A 15 -9.56 -2.62 -3.80
CA VAL A 15 -10.59 -3.59 -4.20
C VAL A 15 -10.46 -4.09 -5.63
N VAL A 16 -9.79 -3.36 -6.51
CA VAL A 16 -9.59 -3.75 -7.92
C VAL A 16 -8.28 -4.52 -8.16
N LEU A 17 -7.48 -4.72 -7.12
CA LEU A 17 -6.23 -5.47 -7.27
C LEU A 17 -6.50 -6.98 -7.45
N PRO A 18 -5.71 -7.68 -8.29
CA PRO A 18 -5.83 -9.14 -8.47
C PRO A 18 -5.51 -9.90 -7.21
N ASP A 19 -5.97 -11.14 -7.10
CA ASP A 19 -5.83 -12.00 -5.91
C ASP A 19 -4.39 -12.10 -5.40
N LYS A 20 -3.41 -12.25 -6.29
CA LYS A 20 -1.98 -12.27 -5.92
C LYS A 20 -1.53 -10.98 -5.23
N HIS A 21 -2.05 -9.83 -5.65
CA HIS A 21 -1.70 -8.56 -5.02
C HIS A 21 -2.42 -8.39 -3.68
N VAL A 22 -3.69 -8.77 -3.57
CA VAL A 22 -4.41 -8.75 -2.29
C VAL A 22 -3.71 -9.60 -1.23
N VAL A 23 -3.07 -10.71 -1.64
CA VAL A 23 -2.26 -11.55 -0.75
C VAL A 23 -0.91 -10.92 -0.40
N LYS A 24 -0.23 -10.31 -1.36
CA LYS A 24 1.17 -9.88 -1.20
C LYS A 24 1.32 -8.44 -0.69
N MET A 25 0.49 -7.53 -1.17
CA MET A 25 0.67 -6.10 -0.93
C MET A 25 0.51 -5.68 0.54
N PRO A 26 -0.33 -6.32 1.38
CA PRO A 26 -0.34 -6.03 2.81
C PRO A 26 1.03 -6.16 3.47
N LEU A 27 1.82 -7.17 3.08
CA LEU A 27 3.18 -7.35 3.61
C LEU A 27 4.11 -6.23 3.15
N GLU A 28 4.10 -5.89 1.86
CA GLU A 28 4.93 -4.81 1.33
C GLU A 28 4.57 -3.46 1.97
N THR A 29 3.30 -3.18 2.16
CA THR A 29 2.83 -1.99 2.87
C THR A 29 3.31 -1.97 4.32
N THR A 30 3.18 -3.08 5.05
CA THR A 30 3.64 -3.17 6.45
C THR A 30 5.15 -2.95 6.56
N GLN A 31 5.93 -3.49 5.62
CA GLN A 31 7.37 -3.27 5.57
C GLN A 31 7.73 -1.80 5.34
N MET A 32 7.03 -1.10 4.43
CA MET A 32 7.24 0.34 4.22
C MET A 32 6.87 1.14 5.48
N VAL A 33 5.71 0.86 6.09
CA VAL A 33 5.27 1.55 7.32
C VAL A 33 6.24 1.30 8.48
N SER A 34 6.78 0.08 8.60
CA SER A 34 7.78 -0.23 9.62
C SER A 34 9.07 0.59 9.45
N LEU A 35 9.47 0.87 8.21
CA LEU A 35 10.61 1.75 7.92
C LEU A 35 10.28 3.20 8.23
N LEU A 36 9.07 3.69 7.90
CA LEU A 36 8.64 5.05 8.21
C LEU A 36 8.68 5.33 9.72
N PHE A 37 8.25 4.36 10.53
CA PHE A 37 8.18 4.52 11.98
C PHE A 37 9.53 4.27 12.68
N SER A 38 10.51 3.71 11.98
CA SER A 38 11.87 3.46 12.51
C SER A 38 12.71 4.74 12.56
N PRO A 39 13.90 4.70 13.18
CA PRO A 39 14.87 5.80 13.18
C PRO A 39 15.37 6.26 11.80
N TRP A 40 15.04 5.53 10.73
CA TRP A 40 15.34 5.96 9.37
C TRP A 40 14.52 7.16 8.91
N TYR A 41 13.34 7.39 9.53
CA TYR A 41 12.42 8.47 9.18
C TYR A 41 11.84 9.17 10.41
N TYR A 42 10.73 8.67 10.99
CA TYR A 42 9.98 9.38 12.02
C TYR A 42 10.38 9.05 13.46
N ASP A 43 11.02 7.91 13.68
CA ASP A 43 11.36 7.39 15.01
C ASP A 43 10.15 7.28 15.98
N TRP A 44 9.01 6.85 15.44
CA TRP A 44 7.76 6.69 16.21
C TRP A 44 7.67 5.35 16.94
N GLY A 45 8.65 4.47 16.77
CA GLY A 45 8.72 3.18 17.42
C GLY A 45 8.67 2.00 16.43
N LYS A 46 8.44 0.81 16.98
CA LYS A 46 8.52 -0.44 16.21
C LYS A 46 7.13 -0.96 15.88
N VAL A 47 6.89 -1.30 14.63
CA VAL A 47 5.72 -2.08 14.22
C VAL A 47 5.97 -3.55 14.55
N LEU A 48 5.04 -4.18 15.24
CA LEU A 48 5.14 -5.57 15.67
C LEU A 48 4.44 -6.52 14.68
N LYS A 49 5.04 -7.67 14.44
CA LYS A 49 4.43 -8.78 13.68
C LYS A 49 3.30 -9.42 14.50
N LYS A 50 2.57 -10.35 13.88
CA LYS A 50 1.49 -11.10 14.54
C LYS A 50 1.95 -11.82 15.81
N ASP A 51 3.18 -12.34 15.82
CA ASP A 51 3.79 -13.06 16.95
C ASP A 51 4.37 -12.14 18.05
N GLY A 52 4.24 -10.83 17.89
CA GLY A 52 4.76 -9.84 18.84
C GLY A 52 6.22 -9.46 18.63
N THR A 53 6.95 -10.10 17.71
CA THR A 53 8.31 -9.68 17.37
C THR A 53 8.30 -8.46 16.45
N PRO A 54 9.28 -7.53 16.57
CA PRO A 54 9.32 -6.36 15.69
C PRO A 54 9.72 -6.74 14.25
N TYR A 55 9.27 -5.93 13.29
CA TYR A 55 9.88 -5.93 11.96
C TYR A 55 11.33 -5.47 12.10
N ASP A 56 12.26 -6.21 11.47
CA ASP A 56 13.65 -5.80 11.44
C ASP A 56 13.85 -4.68 10.43
N THR A 57 14.17 -3.50 10.94
CA THR A 57 14.47 -2.30 10.14
C THR A 57 15.94 -1.87 10.26
N THR A 58 16.77 -2.63 10.98
CA THR A 58 18.15 -2.28 11.31
C THR A 58 19.00 -1.97 10.07
N LYS A 59 18.88 -2.81 9.03
CA LYS A 59 19.61 -2.62 7.77
C LYS A 59 18.97 -1.57 6.86
N GLY A 60 17.78 -1.07 7.20
CA GLY A 60 17.05 -0.11 6.36
C GLY A 60 16.75 -0.63 4.94
N ALA A 61 16.55 -1.95 4.79
CA ALA A 61 16.19 -2.54 3.50
C ALA A 61 14.96 -1.82 2.94
N PHE A 62 15.02 -1.42 1.66
CA PHE A 62 13.97 -0.66 0.97
C PHE A 62 13.73 0.78 1.45
N ARG A 63 14.53 1.35 2.36
CA ARG A 63 14.37 2.76 2.77
C ARG A 63 14.46 3.73 1.58
N ASN A 64 15.27 3.41 0.59
CA ASN A 64 15.45 4.22 -0.62
C ASN A 64 14.49 3.87 -1.76
N HIS A 65 13.55 2.94 -1.55
CA HIS A 65 12.55 2.60 -2.57
C HIS A 65 11.64 3.80 -2.87
N PRO A 66 11.29 4.10 -4.15
CA PRO A 66 10.47 5.25 -4.49
C PRO A 66 9.17 5.35 -3.69
N CYS A 67 8.46 4.25 -3.49
CA CYS A 67 7.22 4.25 -2.69
C CYS A 67 7.45 4.55 -1.21
N THR A 68 8.58 4.11 -0.62
CA THR A 68 8.92 4.42 0.77
C THR A 68 9.27 5.90 0.92
N LYS A 69 10.07 6.45 0.00
CA LYS A 69 10.40 7.87 -0.02
C LYS A 69 9.15 8.73 -0.19
N TRP A 70 8.31 8.40 -1.17
CA TRP A 70 7.04 9.08 -1.39
C TRP A 70 6.18 9.08 -0.12
N ALA A 71 6.06 7.94 0.55
CA ALA A 71 5.28 7.85 1.77
C ALA A 71 5.83 8.73 2.91
N ALA A 72 7.15 8.96 2.94
CA ALA A 72 7.83 9.80 3.92
C ALA A 72 7.75 11.31 3.61
N GLU A 73 7.39 11.71 2.40
CA GLU A 73 7.34 13.12 1.97
C GLU A 73 6.28 13.94 2.73
N SER A 74 5.19 13.28 3.15
CA SER A 74 4.16 13.94 3.95
C SER A 74 3.39 12.96 4.84
N MET A 75 2.79 13.48 5.93
CA MET A 75 1.88 12.68 6.75
C MET A 75 0.64 12.20 5.96
N TYR A 76 0.22 12.94 4.94
CA TYR A 76 -0.91 12.56 4.08
C TYR A 76 -0.59 11.33 3.25
N ASN A 77 0.64 11.26 2.71
CA ASN A 77 1.13 10.10 1.97
C ASN A 77 1.25 8.87 2.88
N THR A 78 1.77 9.07 4.10
CA THR A 78 1.83 8.02 5.14
C THR A 78 0.43 7.53 5.50
N ALA A 79 -0.52 8.44 5.72
CA ALA A 79 -1.92 8.10 6.01
C ALA A 79 -2.56 7.30 4.88
N TRP A 80 -2.34 7.71 3.62
CA TRP A 80 -2.82 6.97 2.45
C TRP A 80 -2.26 5.55 2.42
N LEU A 81 -0.95 5.41 2.61
CA LEU A 81 -0.28 4.10 2.60
C LEU A 81 -0.85 3.17 3.69
N ILE A 82 -1.03 3.67 4.91
CA ILE A 82 -1.61 2.90 6.02
C ILE A 82 -3.06 2.50 5.70
N GLN A 83 -3.87 3.45 5.22
CA GLN A 83 -5.27 3.19 4.91
C GLN A 83 -5.40 2.21 3.75
N HIS A 84 -4.55 2.30 2.72
CA HIS A 84 -4.50 1.33 1.62
C HIS A 84 -4.15 -0.08 2.14
N GLY A 85 -3.17 -0.20 3.03
CA GLY A 85 -2.85 -1.46 3.70
C GLY A 85 -4.01 -2.02 4.51
N CYS A 86 -4.71 -1.19 5.27
CA CYS A 86 -5.92 -1.60 6.01
C CYS A 86 -7.04 -2.05 5.05
N SER A 87 -7.22 -1.36 3.92
CA SER A 87 -8.19 -1.74 2.90
C SER A 87 -7.83 -3.09 2.24
N LEU A 88 -6.55 -3.34 2.00
CA LEU A 88 -6.07 -4.62 1.44
C LEU A 88 -6.28 -5.81 2.40
N VAL A 89 -6.05 -5.64 3.70
CA VAL A 89 -6.32 -6.73 4.66
C VAL A 89 -7.80 -6.98 4.85
N HIS A 90 -8.63 -5.95 4.70
CA HIS A 90 -10.08 -6.10 4.66
C HIS A 90 -10.53 -6.84 3.40
N GLU A 91 -10.01 -6.46 2.22
CA GLU A 91 -10.28 -7.12 0.95
C GLU A 91 -9.80 -8.59 0.96
N TYR A 92 -8.66 -8.87 1.61
CA TYR A 92 -8.19 -10.24 1.84
C TYR A 92 -9.20 -11.04 2.68
N TRP A 93 -9.68 -10.47 3.78
CA TRP A 93 -10.72 -11.12 4.60
C TRP A 93 -11.98 -11.38 3.79
N TYR A 94 -12.43 -10.40 3.02
CA TYR A 94 -13.62 -10.51 2.17
C TYR A 94 -13.48 -11.67 1.16
N ARG A 95 -12.36 -11.78 0.45
CA ARG A 95 -12.14 -12.81 -0.59
C ARG A 95 -11.81 -14.20 -0.05
N TYR A 96 -11.13 -14.28 1.06
CA TYR A 96 -10.57 -15.53 1.57
C TYR A 96 -11.23 -16.05 2.86
N GLY A 97 -12.08 -15.26 3.53
CA GLY A 97 -12.68 -15.59 4.82
C GLY A 97 -11.64 -15.75 5.95
N LYS A 98 -10.44 -15.20 5.78
CA LYS A 98 -9.31 -15.37 6.71
C LYS A 98 -8.70 -14.00 7.07
N ILE A 99 -8.17 -13.90 8.30
CA ILE A 99 -7.45 -12.71 8.74
C ILE A 99 -6.01 -12.78 8.22
N HIS A 100 -5.60 -11.76 7.46
CA HIS A 100 -4.23 -11.64 6.97
C HIS A 100 -3.25 -11.40 8.14
N ALA A 101 -2.05 -11.97 8.07
CA ALA A 101 -1.03 -11.83 9.14
C ALA A 101 -0.63 -10.35 9.39
N CYS A 102 -0.74 -9.50 8.39
CA CYS A 102 -0.45 -8.06 8.49
C CYS A 102 -1.63 -7.21 9.01
N ALA A 103 -2.81 -7.79 9.31
CA ALA A 103 -3.94 -7.02 9.80
C ALA A 103 -3.63 -6.34 11.14
N LYS A 104 -3.15 -7.10 12.13
CA LYS A 104 -2.75 -6.55 13.43
C LYS A 104 -1.67 -5.47 13.29
N PRO A 105 -0.52 -5.70 12.62
CA PRO A 105 0.49 -4.66 12.40
C PRO A 105 -0.05 -3.37 11.78
N LEU A 106 -0.91 -3.46 10.76
CA LEU A 106 -1.45 -2.29 10.06
C LEU A 106 -2.44 -1.51 10.93
N PHE A 107 -3.29 -2.18 11.72
CA PHE A 107 -4.17 -1.50 12.66
C PHE A 107 -3.42 -0.86 13.82
N GLU A 108 -2.34 -1.47 14.30
CA GLU A 108 -1.44 -0.86 15.29
C GLU A 108 -0.72 0.36 14.71
N ALA A 109 -0.22 0.26 13.48
CA ALA A 109 0.37 1.40 12.79
C ALA A 109 -0.59 2.59 12.64
N LYS A 110 -1.87 2.31 12.35
CA LYS A 110 -2.91 3.34 12.31
C LYS A 110 -3.09 4.04 13.65
N LYS A 111 -3.03 3.31 14.77
CA LYS A 111 -3.11 3.87 16.13
C LYS A 111 -1.87 4.73 16.44
N ILE A 112 -0.68 4.22 16.13
CA ILE A 112 0.58 4.96 16.31
C ILE A 112 0.52 6.27 15.52
N PHE A 113 0.14 6.22 14.24
CA PHE A 113 -0.02 7.41 13.41
C PHE A 113 -0.92 8.45 14.08
N HIS A 114 -2.11 8.05 14.52
CA HIS A 114 -3.03 8.96 15.19
C HIS A 114 -2.44 9.53 16.49
N THR A 115 -1.79 8.71 17.31
CA THR A 115 -1.16 9.14 18.55
C THR A 115 -0.05 10.18 18.32
N MET A 116 0.75 9.98 17.28
CA MET A 116 1.93 10.81 17.01
C MET A 116 1.61 12.11 16.27
N THR A 117 0.55 12.12 15.48
CA THR A 117 0.22 13.27 14.63
C THR A 117 -0.99 14.08 15.14
N GLY A 118 -1.83 13.50 15.99
CA GLY A 118 -3.16 14.05 16.35
C GLY A 118 -4.17 13.98 15.21
N GLU A 119 -3.77 13.51 14.02
CA GLU A 119 -4.59 13.45 12.82
C GLU A 119 -5.35 12.13 12.71
N ILE A 120 -6.57 12.19 12.21
CA ILE A 120 -7.28 10.99 11.79
C ILE A 120 -6.74 10.51 10.44
N ILE A 121 -6.73 9.20 10.23
CA ILE A 121 -6.20 8.62 8.99
C ILE A 121 -6.91 9.12 7.72
N LEU A 122 -8.08 9.74 7.82
CA LEU A 122 -8.81 10.32 6.69
C LEU A 122 -8.10 11.52 6.04
N CYS A 123 -7.05 12.08 6.66
CA CYS A 123 -6.23 13.12 6.05
C CYS A 123 -5.54 12.66 4.74
N TYR A 124 -5.60 11.37 4.40
CA TYR A 124 -5.12 10.86 3.12
C TYR A 124 -5.77 11.52 1.88
N CYS A 125 -6.94 12.13 2.03
CA CYS A 125 -7.59 12.86 0.93
C CYS A 125 -6.80 14.11 0.48
N MET A 126 -5.81 14.53 1.28
CA MET A 126 -4.93 15.67 0.98
C MET A 126 -3.66 15.27 0.19
N VAL A 127 -3.55 14.01 -0.26
CA VAL A 127 -2.42 13.57 -1.10
C VAL A 127 -2.46 14.28 -2.46
N GLU A 128 -1.42 15.05 -2.74
CA GLU A 128 -1.33 15.84 -3.98
C GLU A 128 -0.85 15.01 -5.18
N SER A 129 0.08 14.08 -4.96
CA SER A 129 0.68 13.28 -6.01
C SER A 129 1.10 11.90 -5.54
N PHE A 130 1.25 10.97 -6.48
CA PHE A 130 1.69 9.60 -6.22
C PHE A 130 2.93 9.26 -7.04
N THR A 131 3.91 8.58 -6.42
CA THR A 131 5.09 8.09 -7.13
C THR A 131 4.74 6.96 -8.09
N ARG A 132 5.45 6.90 -9.23
CA ARG A 132 5.32 5.85 -10.24
C ARG A 132 6.46 4.84 -10.11
N ALA A 133 6.23 3.74 -9.39
CA ALA A 133 7.17 2.62 -9.26
C ALA A 133 6.86 1.55 -10.32
N MET A 134 7.25 1.80 -11.57
CA MET A 134 6.93 0.98 -12.73
C MET A 134 8.01 1.12 -13.81
N PRO A 135 7.97 0.36 -14.93
CA PRO A 135 8.92 0.50 -16.03
C PRO A 135 9.01 1.92 -16.59
N ASN A 136 10.17 2.28 -17.13
CA ASN A 136 10.49 3.66 -17.54
C ASN A 136 9.51 4.23 -18.57
N GLU A 137 8.99 3.42 -19.48
CA GLU A 137 8.02 3.83 -20.52
C GLU A 137 6.73 4.40 -19.90
N LEU A 138 6.28 3.87 -18.78
CA LEU A 138 5.11 4.37 -18.06
C LEU A 138 5.49 5.37 -16.98
N LYS A 139 6.65 5.16 -16.34
CA LYS A 139 7.14 6.05 -15.26
C LYS A 139 7.32 7.48 -15.73
N HIS A 140 7.89 7.68 -16.92
CA HIS A 140 8.20 8.99 -17.48
C HIS A 140 7.17 9.50 -18.50
N ASN A 141 6.09 8.75 -18.72
CA ASN A 141 5.02 9.18 -19.63
C ASN A 141 4.18 10.29 -18.99
N THR A 142 4.37 11.52 -19.44
CA THR A 142 3.63 12.70 -18.95
C THR A 142 2.28 12.90 -19.64
N SER A 143 1.99 12.13 -20.70
CA SER A 143 0.71 12.22 -21.44
C SER A 143 -0.44 11.56 -20.71
N ILE A 144 -0.18 10.76 -19.68
CA ILE A 144 -1.18 10.06 -18.88
C ILE A 144 -0.99 10.38 -17.39
N ASP A 145 -2.09 10.39 -16.64
CA ASP A 145 -2.03 10.53 -15.18
C ASP A 145 -1.48 9.28 -14.49
N THR A 146 -1.18 9.40 -13.20
CA THR A 146 -0.56 8.30 -12.43
C THR A 146 -1.49 7.10 -12.27
N PHE A 147 -2.79 7.31 -12.15
CA PHE A 147 -3.76 6.23 -12.02
C PHE A 147 -3.87 5.42 -13.32
N THR A 148 -3.92 6.11 -14.45
CA THR A 148 -3.90 5.50 -15.79
C THR A 148 -2.60 4.73 -16.00
N ALA A 149 -1.45 5.28 -15.60
CA ALA A 149 -0.17 4.59 -15.70
C ALA A 149 -0.15 3.28 -14.88
N TYR A 150 -0.69 3.29 -13.66
CA TYR A 150 -0.79 2.07 -12.85
C TYR A 150 -1.80 1.06 -13.39
N LYS A 151 -2.93 1.49 -13.93
CA LYS A 151 -3.91 0.62 -14.61
C LYS A 151 -3.25 -0.07 -15.81
N THR A 152 -2.58 0.70 -16.67
CA THR A 152 -1.83 0.16 -17.82
C THR A 152 -0.74 -0.82 -17.38
N TYR A 153 0.02 -0.49 -16.33
CA TYR A 153 1.05 -1.38 -15.79
C TYR A 153 0.47 -2.69 -15.23
N LEU A 154 -0.66 -2.64 -14.55
CA LEU A 154 -1.34 -3.85 -14.10
C LEU A 154 -1.85 -4.68 -15.28
N ALA A 155 -2.54 -4.05 -16.23
CA ALA A 155 -3.10 -4.71 -17.40
C ALA A 155 -2.02 -5.37 -18.29
N SER A 156 -0.80 -4.83 -18.31
CA SER A 156 0.32 -5.40 -19.08
C SER A 156 0.83 -6.75 -18.56
N LYS A 157 0.42 -7.18 -17.37
CA LYS A 157 0.85 -8.45 -16.79
C LYS A 157 0.05 -9.61 -17.40
N PRO A 158 0.68 -10.59 -18.06
CA PRO A 158 -0.03 -11.65 -18.83
C PRO A 158 -0.96 -12.51 -17.97
N TRP A 159 -0.72 -12.57 -16.65
CA TRP A 159 -1.50 -13.37 -15.71
C TRP A 159 -2.64 -12.59 -15.04
N VAL A 160 -2.73 -11.27 -15.20
CA VAL A 160 -3.63 -10.43 -14.39
C VAL A 160 -5.10 -10.73 -14.69
N ALA A 161 -5.48 -10.86 -15.94
CA ALA A 161 -6.87 -11.07 -16.36
C ALA A 161 -7.48 -12.38 -15.80
N SER A 162 -6.66 -13.40 -15.58
CA SER A 162 -7.07 -14.68 -15.00
C SER A 162 -6.92 -14.76 -13.49
N ASN A 163 -6.56 -13.68 -12.82
CA ASN A 163 -6.22 -13.68 -11.39
C ASN A 163 -7.24 -12.96 -10.50
N TYR A 164 -8.53 -13.17 -10.79
CA TYR A 164 -9.70 -12.73 -10.01
C TYR A 164 -10.60 -13.95 -9.72
N LEU A 165 -9.97 -15.03 -9.21
CA LEU A 165 -10.64 -16.31 -8.99
C LEU A 165 -11.51 -16.31 -7.75
N ARG A 166 -11.16 -15.51 -6.74
CA ARG A 166 -11.88 -15.46 -5.46
C ARG A 166 -13.16 -14.65 -5.54
N ASP A 167 -13.12 -13.58 -6.31
CA ASP A 167 -14.29 -12.76 -6.62
C ASP A 167 -14.14 -12.14 -8.01
N PRO A 168 -14.71 -12.76 -9.06
CA PRO A 168 -14.65 -12.23 -10.42
C PRO A 168 -15.24 -10.82 -10.59
N SER A 169 -16.16 -10.41 -9.72
CA SER A 169 -16.77 -9.07 -9.78
C SER A 169 -15.79 -7.94 -9.43
N ARG A 170 -14.65 -8.28 -8.83
CA ARG A 170 -13.56 -7.33 -8.52
C ARG A 170 -12.68 -7.01 -9.73
N LYS A 171 -12.81 -7.77 -10.82
CA LYS A 171 -12.08 -7.49 -12.05
C LYS A 171 -12.61 -6.21 -12.69
N PRO A 172 -11.77 -5.17 -12.85
CA PRO A 172 -12.21 -3.93 -13.46
C PRO A 172 -12.25 -4.01 -14.99
N ASP A 173 -13.03 -3.15 -15.61
CA ASP A 173 -13.25 -3.12 -17.08
C ASP A 173 -11.97 -2.82 -17.88
N TRP A 174 -10.96 -2.21 -17.25
CA TRP A 174 -9.69 -1.89 -17.90
C TRP A 174 -8.66 -3.06 -17.88
N ILE A 175 -9.01 -4.24 -17.35
CA ILE A 175 -8.30 -5.53 -17.46
C ILE A 175 -9.10 -6.45 -18.45
#